data_eeab417e21f8f1a2dc78cf0c1c736418
#
_entry.id   eeab417e21f8f1a2dc78cf0c1c736418
#
_cell.length_a   1.000
_cell.length_b   1.000
_cell.length_c   1.000
_cell.angle_alpha   90.00
_cell.angle_beta   90.00
_cell.angle_gamma   90.00
#
_symmetry.space_group_name_H-M   'P 1'
#
loop_
_entity.id
_entity.type
_entity.pdbx_description
1 polymer ?
#
loop_
_entity_poly.entity_id
_entity_poly.type
_entity_poly.pdbx_seq_one_letter_code
_entity_poly.pdbx_strand_id
1 'polypeptide(L)'
;RGQVLVTAPLKERVLNTCGYSDYGYMYYRSTFDNRLLLGGGRKLFKELEHDTTDDRVTDPVQRYLEAYLREHFPDVDAPIDRRWAGIMGFSIDHLPLVGTLPDMPRIGFAVGFTGHGLAFGAGVAERAVDHLLTGATPGAVSVERLN
;
A
#
# COMPACT_ATOMS: atom_id res chain seq x y z
N ARG A 1 8.30 3.63 2.83
CA ARG A 1 7.19 3.97 3.73
C ARG A 1 6.06 4.62 2.96
N GLY A 2 4.81 4.30 3.30
CA GLY A 2 3.62 5.00 2.85
C GLY A 2 2.92 5.66 4.03
N GLN A 3 2.41 6.89 3.83
CA GLN A 3 1.72 7.63 4.89
C GLN A 3 0.30 7.96 4.47
N VAL A 4 -0.60 7.99 5.45
CA VAL A 4 -2.00 8.30 5.26
C VAL A 4 -2.52 9.20 6.38
N LEU A 5 -3.59 9.89 6.07
CA LEU A 5 -4.46 10.56 7.03
C LEU A 5 -5.92 10.14 6.81
N VAL A 6 -6.73 10.28 7.83
CA VAL A 6 -8.18 10.09 7.74
C VAL A 6 -8.90 11.19 8.51
N THR A 7 -9.97 11.70 7.92
CA THR A 7 -10.82 12.73 8.56
C THR A 7 -11.68 12.14 9.67
N ALA A 8 -12.24 12.97 10.51
CA ALA A 8 -13.41 12.62 11.32
C ALA A 8 -14.58 12.20 10.38
N PRO A 9 -15.60 11.49 10.90
CA PRO A 9 -16.78 11.14 10.13
C PRO A 9 -17.47 12.35 9.53
N LEU A 10 -17.83 12.25 8.25
CA LEU A 10 -18.61 13.26 7.52
C LEU A 10 -20.09 12.91 7.54
N LYS A 11 -20.94 13.89 7.31
CA LYS A 11 -22.38 13.69 7.22
C LYS A 11 -22.76 12.78 6.06
N GLU A 12 -22.04 12.92 4.96
CA GLU A 12 -22.30 12.18 3.72
C GLU A 12 -21.00 11.56 3.17
N ARG A 13 -21.17 10.53 2.38
CA ARG A 13 -20.07 9.86 1.70
C ARG A 13 -19.55 10.74 0.55
N VAL A 14 -18.25 11.03 0.56
CA VAL A 14 -17.62 11.87 -0.47
C VAL A 14 -17.39 11.11 -1.77
N LEU A 15 -16.97 9.84 -1.66
CA LEU A 15 -16.61 9.02 -2.81
C LEU A 15 -17.32 7.66 -2.76
N ASN A 16 -17.92 7.26 -3.87
CA ASN A 16 -18.54 5.94 -4.02
C ASN A 16 -17.54 4.86 -4.45
N THR A 17 -16.38 5.26 -4.96
CA THR A 17 -15.30 4.39 -5.41
C THR A 17 -13.98 4.80 -4.79
N CYS A 18 -12.97 3.93 -4.87
CA CYS A 18 -11.59 4.32 -4.60
C CYS A 18 -11.06 5.14 -5.77
N GLY A 19 -10.24 6.14 -5.47
CA GLY A 19 -9.60 6.98 -6.49
C GLY A 19 -8.07 6.90 -6.41
N TYR A 20 -7.46 7.05 -7.58
CA TYR A 20 -6.02 7.23 -7.75
C TYR A 20 -5.76 8.46 -8.59
N SER A 21 -4.70 9.18 -8.25
CA SER A 21 -4.14 10.27 -9.05
C SER A 21 -2.61 10.22 -9.05
N ASP A 22 -1.96 11.01 -9.88
CA ASP A 22 -0.51 10.99 -10.05
C ASP A 22 0.05 9.57 -10.23
N TYR A 23 -0.50 8.81 -11.18
CA TYR A 23 -0.09 7.43 -11.48
C TYR A 23 -0.13 6.48 -10.26
N GLY A 24 -1.08 6.68 -9.33
CA GLY A 24 -1.21 5.88 -8.12
C GLY A 24 -0.32 6.32 -6.95
N TYR A 25 0.42 7.43 -7.12
CA TYR A 25 1.20 8.02 -6.01
C TYR A 25 0.34 8.78 -5.01
N MET A 26 -0.89 9.14 -5.39
CA MET A 26 -1.94 9.61 -4.50
C MET A 26 -3.12 8.66 -4.59
N TYR A 27 -3.72 8.32 -3.45
CA TYR A 27 -4.87 7.42 -3.37
C TYR A 27 -5.82 7.87 -2.26
N TYR A 28 -7.11 7.70 -2.52
CA TYR A 28 -8.14 8.16 -1.62
C TYR A 28 -9.42 7.34 -1.74
N ARG A 29 -10.18 7.27 -0.65
CA ARG A 29 -11.48 6.62 -0.62
C ARG A 29 -12.32 7.09 0.56
N SER A 30 -13.65 6.93 0.48
CA SER A 30 -14.47 6.96 1.67
C SER A 30 -14.44 5.62 2.40
N THR A 31 -14.42 5.68 3.73
CA THR A 31 -14.59 4.52 4.60
C THR A 31 -16.07 4.16 4.77
N PHE A 32 -16.39 3.05 5.44
CA PHE A 32 -17.77 2.64 5.69
C PHE A 32 -18.51 3.60 6.64
N ASP A 33 -17.79 4.29 7.52
CA ASP A 33 -18.28 5.29 8.45
C ASP A 33 -18.14 6.72 7.92
N ASN A 34 -18.14 6.89 6.59
CA ASN A 34 -18.13 8.16 5.87
C ASN A 34 -16.94 9.07 6.17
N ARG A 35 -15.76 8.54 6.48
CA ARG A 35 -14.53 9.32 6.57
C ARG A 35 -13.87 9.39 5.20
N LEU A 36 -13.13 10.46 4.93
CA LEU A 36 -12.23 10.48 3.78
C LEU A 36 -10.82 10.05 4.23
N LEU A 37 -10.35 8.95 3.65
CA LEU A 37 -8.97 8.47 3.78
C LEU A 37 -8.18 8.94 2.56
N LEU A 38 -7.03 9.54 2.81
CA LEU A 38 -6.09 10.02 1.80
C LEU A 38 -4.68 9.57 2.15
N GLY A 39 -3.96 9.07 1.16
CA GLY A 39 -2.55 8.68 1.32
C GLY A 39 -1.74 8.90 0.07
N GLY A 40 -0.43 8.85 0.22
CA GLY A 40 0.49 9.01 -0.90
C GLY A 40 1.63 9.98 -0.64
N GLY A 41 2.05 10.69 -1.71
CA GLY A 41 3.09 11.72 -1.64
C GLY A 41 4.53 11.20 -1.62
N ARG A 42 4.78 9.89 -1.43
CA ARG A 42 6.14 9.34 -1.31
C ARG A 42 7.06 9.66 -2.49
N LYS A 43 6.51 9.91 -3.68
CA LYS A 43 7.28 10.29 -4.89
C LYS A 43 8.03 11.61 -4.70
N LEU A 44 7.43 12.57 -3.99
CA LEU A 44 8.00 13.88 -3.72
C LEU A 44 9.00 13.86 -2.55
N PHE A 45 8.96 12.82 -1.72
CA PHE A 45 9.76 12.72 -0.50
C PHE A 45 10.62 11.44 -0.50
N LYS A 46 11.22 11.11 -1.67
CA LYS A 46 11.98 9.86 -1.84
C LYS A 46 13.07 9.66 -0.78
N GLU A 47 13.86 10.68 -0.51
CA GLU A 47 14.97 10.61 0.46
C GLU A 47 14.49 10.32 1.89
N LEU A 48 13.24 10.67 2.20
CA LEU A 48 12.64 10.48 3.51
C LEU A 48 11.86 9.17 3.62
N GLU A 49 11.25 8.71 2.52
CA GLU A 49 10.28 7.63 2.52
C GLU A 49 10.81 6.30 1.96
N HIS A 50 11.96 6.30 1.23
CA HIS A 50 12.59 5.08 0.72
C HIS A 50 13.62 4.54 1.72
N ASP A 51 13.88 3.24 1.63
CA ASP A 51 14.92 2.51 2.36
C ASP A 51 14.87 2.73 3.91
N THR A 52 13.67 2.84 4.44
CA THR A 52 13.42 3.01 5.86
C THR A 52 12.51 1.92 6.40
N THR A 53 12.77 1.47 7.61
CA THR A 53 11.91 0.59 8.41
C THR A 53 11.19 1.34 9.54
N ASP A 54 11.39 2.67 9.63
CA ASP A 54 10.69 3.53 10.58
C ASP A 54 9.26 3.78 10.09
N ASP A 55 8.27 3.26 10.81
CA ASP A 55 6.84 3.35 10.47
C ASP A 55 6.13 4.57 11.06
N ARG A 56 6.87 5.56 11.56
CA ARG A 56 6.31 6.81 12.07
C ARG A 56 5.95 7.77 10.93
N VAL A 57 4.92 8.57 11.16
CA VAL A 57 4.58 9.69 10.26
C VAL A 57 5.63 10.78 10.32
N THR A 58 5.75 11.54 9.23
CA THR A 58 6.66 12.68 9.14
C THR A 58 5.91 13.95 8.78
N ASP A 59 6.27 15.06 9.38
CA ASP A 59 5.64 16.36 9.17
C ASP A 59 5.59 16.82 7.71
N PRO A 60 6.67 16.68 6.90
CA PRO A 60 6.63 17.13 5.51
C PRO A 60 5.55 16.41 4.69
N VAL A 61 5.46 15.09 4.82
CA VAL A 61 4.46 14.28 4.09
C VAL A 61 3.04 14.60 4.60
N GLN A 62 2.86 14.71 5.91
CA GLN A 62 1.54 15.00 6.49
C GLN A 62 1.04 16.39 6.06
N ARG A 63 1.89 17.42 6.08
CA ARG A 63 1.54 18.75 5.56
C ARG A 63 1.17 18.73 4.08
N TYR A 64 1.89 17.95 3.28
CA TYR A 64 1.55 17.76 1.87
C TYR A 64 0.17 17.10 1.69
N LEU A 65 -0.12 16.03 2.44
CA LEU A 65 -1.42 15.36 2.39
C LEU A 65 -2.56 16.29 2.82
N GLU A 66 -2.36 17.13 3.83
CA GLU A 66 -3.35 18.14 4.23
C GLU A 66 -3.57 19.21 3.18
N ALA A 67 -2.50 19.68 2.53
CA ALA A 67 -2.60 20.65 1.44
C ALA A 67 -3.38 20.04 0.26
N TYR A 68 -3.05 18.80 -0.10
CA TYR A 68 -3.76 18.06 -1.13
C TYR A 68 -5.24 17.87 -0.81
N LEU A 69 -5.56 17.53 0.45
CA LEU A 69 -6.94 17.41 0.91
C LEU A 69 -7.72 18.73 0.70
N ARG A 70 -7.16 19.86 1.13
CA ARG A 70 -7.80 21.17 0.97
C ARG A 70 -7.99 21.59 -0.48
N GLU A 71 -7.04 21.26 -1.33
CA GLU A 71 -7.07 21.63 -2.75
C GLU A 71 -8.07 20.80 -3.56
N HIS A 72 -8.09 19.49 -3.34
CA HIS A 72 -8.86 18.56 -4.18
C HIS A 72 -10.21 18.14 -3.60
N PHE A 73 -10.42 18.39 -2.31
CA PHE A 73 -11.66 18.09 -1.60
C PHE A 73 -12.12 19.30 -0.76
N PRO A 74 -12.33 20.47 -1.38
CA PRO A 74 -12.62 21.72 -0.66
C PRO A 74 -13.90 21.69 0.18
N ASP A 75 -14.85 20.82 -0.19
CA ASP A 75 -16.12 20.66 0.54
C ASP A 75 -16.00 19.73 1.76
N VAL A 76 -14.83 19.16 1.99
CA VAL A 76 -14.57 18.31 3.18
C VAL A 76 -14.18 19.21 4.36
N ASP A 77 -15.18 19.61 5.12
CA ASP A 77 -15.01 20.39 6.35
C ASP A 77 -15.05 19.47 7.58
N ALA A 78 -13.95 18.76 7.81
CA ALA A 78 -13.78 17.91 8.98
C ALA A 78 -12.31 17.88 9.42
N PRO A 79 -12.04 17.84 10.73
CA PRO A 79 -10.68 17.72 11.25
C PRO A 79 -10.06 16.38 10.86
N ILE A 80 -8.74 16.32 10.81
CA ILE A 80 -8.00 15.06 10.71
C ILE A 80 -8.09 14.33 12.05
N ASP A 81 -8.63 13.11 12.02
CA ASP A 81 -8.83 12.29 13.22
C ASP A 81 -7.60 11.40 13.50
N ARG A 82 -7.03 10.78 12.46
CA ARG A 82 -5.87 9.90 12.61
C ARG A 82 -4.88 10.05 11.46
N ARG A 83 -3.64 9.73 11.79
CA ARG A 83 -2.50 9.66 10.88
C ARG A 83 -1.68 8.42 11.20
N TRP A 84 -1.21 7.72 10.19
CA TRP A 84 -0.29 6.61 10.37
C TRP A 84 0.60 6.42 9.15
N ALA A 85 1.61 5.62 9.32
CA ALA A 85 2.48 5.17 8.25
C ALA A 85 2.56 3.64 8.26
N GLY A 86 2.99 3.07 7.16
CA GLY A 86 3.24 1.64 7.03
C GLY A 86 4.40 1.38 6.07
N ILE A 87 5.15 0.33 6.36
CA ILE A 87 6.26 -0.08 5.52
C ILE A 87 5.73 -0.99 4.41
N MET A 88 6.11 -0.70 3.19
CA MET A 88 5.74 -1.48 2.00
C MET A 88 7.01 -2.13 1.41
N GLY A 89 6.96 -3.43 1.14
CA GLY A 89 7.99 -4.13 0.40
C GLY A 89 7.80 -3.94 -1.11
N PHE A 90 8.85 -3.48 -1.77
CA PHE A 90 8.92 -3.34 -3.22
C PHE A 90 9.91 -4.35 -3.79
N SER A 91 9.48 -5.14 -4.75
CA SER A 91 10.36 -5.99 -5.55
C SER A 91 11.02 -5.17 -6.66
N ILE A 92 12.14 -5.65 -7.17
CA ILE A 92 12.93 -4.95 -8.21
C ILE A 92 12.17 -4.82 -9.54
N ASP A 93 11.31 -5.79 -9.83
CA ASP A 93 10.51 -5.86 -11.06
C ASP A 93 9.03 -5.54 -10.84
N HIS A 94 8.68 -5.09 -9.65
CA HIS A 94 7.34 -4.71 -9.22
C HIS A 94 6.32 -5.86 -9.17
N LEU A 95 6.73 -7.11 -9.32
CA LEU A 95 5.87 -8.30 -9.17
C LEU A 95 6.08 -8.93 -7.79
N PRO A 96 5.05 -9.53 -7.18
CA PRO A 96 5.19 -10.28 -5.93
C PRO A 96 6.22 -11.41 -6.05
N LEU A 97 6.81 -11.79 -4.92
CA LEU A 97 7.78 -12.87 -4.81
C LEU A 97 7.15 -14.03 -4.03
N VAL A 98 7.10 -15.20 -4.64
CA VAL A 98 6.64 -16.46 -4.04
C VAL A 98 7.77 -17.47 -4.05
N GLY A 99 7.99 -18.13 -2.95
CA GLY A 99 9.01 -19.15 -2.81
C GLY A 99 8.97 -19.83 -1.45
N THR A 100 9.97 -20.66 -1.19
CA THR A 100 10.25 -21.28 0.11
C THR A 100 11.59 -20.84 0.64
N LEU A 101 11.79 -20.90 1.95
CA LEU A 101 13.10 -20.62 2.53
C LEU A 101 14.07 -21.76 2.21
N PRO A 102 15.29 -21.48 1.73
CA PRO A 102 16.27 -22.52 1.32
C PRO A 102 16.55 -23.54 2.43
N ASP A 103 16.75 -23.08 3.65
CA ASP A 103 17.06 -23.93 4.80
C ASP A 103 15.82 -24.51 5.51
N MET A 104 14.64 -24.03 5.13
CA MET A 104 13.35 -24.44 5.71
C MET A 104 12.28 -24.60 4.61
N PRO A 105 12.36 -25.65 3.76
CA PRO A 105 11.52 -25.78 2.58
C PRO A 105 10.02 -25.96 2.88
N ARG A 106 9.65 -26.20 4.13
CA ARG A 106 8.25 -26.23 4.58
C ARG A 106 7.70 -24.86 4.95
N ILE A 107 8.51 -23.80 4.87
CA ILE A 107 8.09 -22.42 5.10
C ILE A 107 8.05 -21.69 3.76
N GLY A 108 6.83 -21.44 3.29
CA GLY A 108 6.57 -20.63 2.11
C GLY A 108 6.43 -19.15 2.45
N PHE A 109 6.70 -18.29 1.48
CA PHE A 109 6.48 -16.85 1.60
C PHE A 109 5.84 -16.28 0.33
N ALA A 110 5.11 -15.19 0.54
CA ALA A 110 4.60 -14.32 -0.53
C ALA A 110 4.81 -12.87 -0.07
N VAL A 111 5.72 -12.14 -0.70
CA VAL A 111 6.17 -10.81 -0.28
C VAL A 111 6.39 -9.87 -1.46
N GLY A 112 6.74 -8.61 -1.21
CA GLY A 112 7.12 -7.67 -2.27
C GLY A 112 5.96 -7.24 -3.18
N PHE A 113 4.78 -7.04 -2.62
CA PHE A 113 3.57 -6.70 -3.40
C PHE A 113 3.57 -5.30 -4.00
N THR A 114 4.57 -4.49 -3.74
CA THR A 114 4.79 -3.17 -4.37
C THR A 114 3.56 -2.23 -4.27
N GLY A 115 2.87 -2.28 -3.12
CA GLY A 115 1.66 -1.50 -2.86
C GLY A 115 0.35 -2.07 -3.44
N HIS A 116 0.39 -3.18 -4.17
CA HIS A 116 -0.78 -3.80 -4.84
C HIS A 116 -1.30 -5.08 -4.15
N GLY A 117 -1.01 -5.25 -2.87
CA GLY A 117 -1.33 -6.48 -2.13
C GLY A 117 -2.81 -6.91 -2.19
N LEU A 118 -3.75 -5.97 -2.15
CA LEU A 118 -5.18 -6.31 -2.26
C LEU A 118 -5.55 -6.82 -3.66
N ALA A 119 -4.95 -6.28 -4.72
CA ALA A 119 -5.24 -6.71 -6.08
C ALA A 119 -4.63 -8.09 -6.39
N PHE A 120 -3.41 -8.35 -5.94
CA PHE A 120 -2.70 -9.60 -6.21
C PHE A 120 -2.94 -10.70 -5.16
N GLY A 121 -3.39 -10.33 -3.96
CA GLY A 121 -3.35 -11.18 -2.78
C GLY A 121 -3.97 -12.56 -2.96
N ALA A 122 -5.18 -12.64 -3.51
CA ALA A 122 -5.87 -13.93 -3.69
C ALA A 122 -5.13 -14.86 -4.65
N GLY A 123 -4.80 -14.39 -5.85
CA GLY A 123 -4.12 -15.21 -6.86
C GLY A 123 -2.68 -15.57 -6.49
N VAL A 124 -1.99 -14.69 -5.73
CA VAL A 124 -0.63 -14.98 -5.23
C VAL A 124 -0.68 -15.98 -4.08
N ALA A 125 -1.68 -15.89 -3.20
CA ALA A 125 -1.86 -16.85 -2.11
C ALA A 125 -2.14 -18.27 -2.64
N GLU A 126 -2.99 -18.41 -3.65
CA GLU A 126 -3.24 -19.69 -4.32
C GLU A 126 -1.93 -20.29 -4.84
N ARG A 127 -1.14 -19.53 -5.60
CA ARG A 127 0.14 -20.00 -6.12
C ARG A 127 1.15 -20.34 -5.04
N ALA A 128 1.18 -19.60 -3.94
CA ALA A 128 2.06 -19.87 -2.81
C ALA A 128 1.69 -21.19 -2.11
N VAL A 129 0.40 -21.44 -1.92
CA VAL A 129 -0.09 -22.71 -1.33
C VAL A 129 0.21 -23.89 -2.26
N ASP A 130 -0.09 -23.77 -3.54
CA ASP A 130 0.18 -24.84 -4.52
C ASP A 130 1.68 -25.15 -4.57
N HIS A 131 2.54 -24.13 -4.60
CA HIS A 131 3.98 -24.30 -4.56
C HIS A 131 4.45 -25.06 -3.31
N LEU A 132 3.96 -24.64 -2.15
CA LEU A 132 4.34 -25.23 -0.87
C LEU A 132 3.88 -26.70 -0.73
N LEU A 133 2.67 -27.01 -1.19
CA LEU A 133 2.06 -28.35 -1.00
C LEU A 133 2.45 -29.35 -2.10
N THR A 134 2.66 -28.90 -3.32
CA THR A 134 2.84 -29.79 -4.49
C THR A 134 4.18 -29.61 -5.22
N GLY A 135 4.93 -28.54 -4.92
CA GLY A 135 6.11 -28.17 -5.65
C GLY A 135 5.82 -27.51 -7.01
N ALA A 136 4.55 -27.17 -7.31
CA ALA A 136 4.19 -26.50 -8.54
C ALA A 136 4.92 -25.16 -8.67
N THR A 137 5.37 -24.80 -9.88
CA THR A 137 6.02 -23.50 -10.08
C THR A 137 5.05 -22.35 -9.89
N PRO A 138 5.40 -21.30 -9.12
CA PRO A 138 4.58 -20.10 -9.01
C PRO A 138 4.51 -19.25 -10.31
N GLY A 139 5.24 -19.65 -11.35
CA GLY A 139 5.26 -18.97 -12.64
C GLY A 139 5.87 -17.57 -12.54
N ALA A 140 5.21 -16.58 -13.10
CA ALA A 140 5.70 -15.19 -13.16
C ALA A 140 5.98 -14.55 -11.80
N VAL A 141 5.49 -15.12 -10.70
CA VAL A 141 5.74 -14.61 -9.33
C VAL A 141 6.77 -15.45 -8.56
N SER A 142 7.41 -16.45 -9.19
CA SER A 142 8.48 -17.22 -8.55
C SER A 142 9.66 -16.33 -8.17
N VAL A 143 10.20 -16.52 -6.96
CA VAL A 143 11.43 -15.83 -6.53
C VAL A 143 12.63 -16.18 -7.42
N GLU A 144 12.64 -17.37 -8.02
CA GLU A 144 13.71 -17.86 -8.89
C GLU A 144 13.88 -17.04 -10.17
N ARG A 145 12.87 -16.24 -10.57
CA ARG A 145 12.98 -15.36 -11.74
C ARG A 145 13.99 -14.22 -11.58
N LEU A 146 14.45 -13.98 -10.35
CA LEU A 146 15.43 -12.93 -10.05
C LEU A 146 16.89 -13.44 -10.02
N ASN A 147 17.09 -14.74 -10.26
CA ASN A 147 18.40 -15.39 -10.29
C ASN A 147 19.04 -15.33 -11.68
#